data_a3b5805b7b0eac0f9197e1f3e90d5ca0
#
_entry.id   a3b5805b7b0eac0f9197e1f3e90d5ca0
#
_cell.length_a   1.000
_cell.length_b   1.000
_cell.length_c   1.000
_cell.angle_alpha   90.00
_cell.angle_beta   90.00
_cell.angle_gamma   90.00
#
_symmetry.space_group_name_H-M   'P 1'
#
loop_
_entity.id
_entity.type
_entity.pdbx_description
1 polymer ?
#
loop_
_entity_poly.entity_id
_entity_poly.type
_entity_poly.pdbx_seq_one_letter_code
_entity_poly.pdbx_strand_id
1 'polypeptide(L)'
;MTAAEDVRRKRQQLLSFLLRHGRIFTGGDHWTRAHRRWLAEQSFDHPAQQIVFQDAVAAIEDAVERQRRLEEQLASLVPKWSMASAVTAYQAMRGVSFLVAVTFAAEIGDVRRFDTPRQLMSFLGLVPAERSTGDTVRRTGLTLAGNRRARRVLVEAAWSYRHPARVSETLRVRLEALPKAIRDIAWKAQVRLCGRYRRLNAAGKKLPVIIAAIAREMAAFLWAIGRQITPAADI
;
A
#
# COMPACT_ATOMS: atom_id res chain seq x y z
N MET A 1 -1.78 6.80 15.47
CA MET A 1 -0.58 6.09 14.95
C MET A 1 -0.96 4.64 14.69
N THR A 2 -0.66 4.09 13.51
CA THR A 2 -0.93 2.70 13.17
C THR A 2 0.17 1.77 13.70
N ALA A 3 -0.13 0.46 13.88
CA ALA A 3 0.89 -0.51 14.31
C ALA A 3 2.08 -0.57 13.35
N ALA A 4 1.85 -0.50 12.04
CA ALA A 4 2.92 -0.46 11.03
C ALA A 4 3.79 0.82 11.12
N GLU A 5 3.19 1.96 11.44
CA GLU A 5 3.95 3.21 11.67
C GLU A 5 4.80 3.12 12.95
N ASP A 6 4.30 2.42 13.97
CA ASP A 6 5.04 2.18 15.21
C ASP A 6 6.28 1.32 14.97
N VAL A 7 6.12 0.18 14.29
CA VAL A 7 7.26 -0.67 13.86
C VAL A 7 8.29 0.15 13.08
N ARG A 8 7.85 0.93 12.09
CA ARG A 8 8.77 1.75 11.29
C ARG A 8 9.51 2.76 12.13
N ARG A 9 8.85 3.44 13.06
CA ARG A 9 9.45 4.43 13.94
C ARG A 9 10.51 3.81 14.86
N LYS A 10 10.18 2.69 15.51
CA LYS A 10 11.10 1.96 16.39
C LYS A 10 12.33 1.46 15.62
N ARG A 11 12.14 0.93 14.43
CA ARG A 11 13.23 0.56 13.52
C ARG A 11 14.14 1.73 13.17
N GLN A 12 13.57 2.89 12.86
CA GLN A 12 14.35 4.09 12.59
C GLN A 12 15.12 4.58 13.81
N GLN A 13 14.52 4.51 15.00
CA GLN A 13 15.17 4.88 16.26
C GLN A 13 16.41 4.02 16.53
N LEU A 14 16.28 2.68 16.37
CA LEU A 14 17.42 1.76 16.53
C LEU A 14 18.53 2.04 15.51
N LEU A 15 18.21 2.21 14.24
CA LEU A 15 19.21 2.53 13.22
C LEU A 15 19.91 3.86 13.50
N SER A 16 19.19 4.87 14.00
CA SER A 16 19.78 6.14 14.40
C SER A 16 20.67 6.02 15.63
N PHE A 17 20.33 5.15 16.58
CA PHE A 17 21.17 4.83 17.73
C PHE A 17 22.47 4.16 17.27
N LEU A 18 22.38 3.09 16.47
CA LEU A 18 23.54 2.37 15.93
C LEU A 18 24.48 3.30 15.15
N LEU A 19 23.91 4.17 14.29
CA LEU A 19 24.69 5.14 13.50
C LEU A 19 25.50 6.10 14.40
N ARG A 20 24.89 6.60 15.47
CA ARG A 20 25.57 7.49 16.43
C ARG A 20 26.75 6.81 17.15
N HIS A 21 26.71 5.50 17.25
CA HIS A 21 27.79 4.69 17.84
C HIS A 21 28.74 4.07 16.79
N GLY A 22 28.68 4.55 15.53
CA GLY A 22 29.54 4.09 14.45
C GLY A 22 29.25 2.65 13.99
N ARG A 23 28.09 2.10 14.35
CA ARG A 23 27.67 0.73 13.96
C ARG A 23 26.82 0.81 12.70
N ILE A 24 27.39 0.42 11.55
CA ILE A 24 26.75 0.49 10.25
C ILE A 24 26.70 -0.91 9.62
N PHE A 25 25.51 -1.38 9.29
CA PHE A 25 25.36 -2.63 8.53
C PHE A 25 25.60 -2.37 7.04
N THR A 26 26.57 -3.08 6.46
CA THR A 26 26.95 -2.97 5.04
C THR A 26 26.55 -4.20 4.21
N GLY A 27 25.91 -5.20 4.85
CA GLY A 27 25.57 -6.48 4.24
C GLY A 27 24.29 -6.49 3.38
N GLY A 28 23.79 -5.34 2.91
CA GLY A 28 22.59 -5.22 2.08
C GLY A 28 21.39 -4.58 2.79
N ASP A 29 20.20 -5.05 2.49
CA ASP A 29 18.96 -4.47 3.04
C ASP A 29 18.78 -4.75 4.54
N HIS A 30 18.30 -3.74 5.27
CA HIS A 30 17.96 -3.87 6.68
C HIS A 30 16.75 -4.82 6.91
N TRP A 31 16.64 -5.39 8.10
CA TRP A 31 15.54 -6.28 8.56
C TRP A 31 15.49 -7.65 7.86
N THR A 32 16.50 -7.98 7.06
CA THR A 32 16.76 -9.32 6.51
C THR A 32 17.30 -10.25 7.60
N ARG A 33 17.38 -11.55 7.30
CA ARG A 33 18.04 -12.53 8.20
C ARG A 33 19.49 -12.16 8.49
N ALA A 34 20.21 -11.66 7.47
CA ALA A 34 21.59 -11.21 7.63
C ALA A 34 21.70 -10.02 8.60
N HIS A 35 20.83 -9.01 8.44
CA HIS A 35 20.80 -7.86 9.35
C HIS A 35 20.44 -8.26 10.79
N ARG A 36 19.46 -9.16 10.98
CA ARG A 36 19.10 -9.64 12.33
C ARG A 36 20.24 -10.40 13.01
N ARG A 37 20.98 -11.23 12.25
CA ARG A 37 22.19 -11.90 12.77
C ARG A 37 23.23 -10.88 13.19
N TRP A 38 23.52 -9.89 12.32
CA TRP A 38 24.44 -8.82 12.63
C TRP A 38 24.01 -8.03 13.88
N LEU A 39 22.72 -7.73 14.06
CA LEU A 39 22.20 -7.10 15.28
C LEU A 39 22.47 -7.94 16.53
N ALA A 40 22.28 -9.25 16.46
CA ALA A 40 22.53 -10.16 17.59
C ALA A 40 24.02 -10.22 18.00
N GLU A 41 24.94 -9.90 17.10
CA GLU A 41 26.40 -9.85 17.32
C GLU A 41 26.85 -8.49 17.90
N GLN A 42 25.96 -7.48 17.95
CA GLN A 42 26.35 -6.15 18.46
C GLN A 42 26.42 -6.15 19.99
N SER A 43 27.53 -5.61 20.48
CA SER A 43 27.74 -5.34 21.92
C SER A 43 28.32 -3.94 22.11
N PHE A 44 28.07 -3.37 23.28
CA PHE A 44 28.53 -2.04 23.68
C PHE A 44 29.28 -2.15 24.99
N ASP A 45 30.46 -1.52 25.06
CA ASP A 45 31.33 -1.58 26.26
C ASP A 45 30.67 -0.84 27.44
N HIS A 46 29.94 0.23 27.18
CA HIS A 46 29.26 0.97 28.21
C HIS A 46 27.90 0.33 28.58
N PRO A 47 27.68 -0.08 29.86
CA PRO A 47 26.47 -0.81 30.24
C PRO A 47 25.16 -0.09 29.89
N ALA A 48 25.11 1.25 30.05
CA ALA A 48 23.91 2.02 29.69
C ALA A 48 23.62 1.97 28.17
N GLN A 49 24.64 1.95 27.32
CA GLN A 49 24.44 1.81 25.87
C GLN A 49 23.92 0.40 25.52
N GLN A 50 24.44 -0.63 26.19
CA GLN A 50 23.99 -2.00 26.02
C GLN A 50 22.51 -2.16 26.43
N ILE A 51 22.11 -1.57 27.55
CA ILE A 51 20.70 -1.56 28.02
C ILE A 51 19.81 -0.87 26.99
N VAL A 52 20.15 0.32 26.51
CA VAL A 52 19.36 1.07 25.52
C VAL A 52 19.25 0.30 24.20
N PHE A 53 20.32 -0.36 23.77
CA PHE A 53 20.33 -1.19 22.57
C PHE A 53 19.38 -2.37 22.71
N GLN A 54 19.47 -3.12 23.80
CA GLN A 54 18.63 -4.28 24.07
C GLN A 54 17.14 -3.90 24.18
N ASP A 55 16.84 -2.81 24.89
CA ASP A 55 15.48 -2.27 24.99
C ASP A 55 14.92 -1.88 23.62
N ALA A 56 15.72 -1.20 22.78
CA ALA A 56 15.30 -0.82 21.44
C ALA A 56 15.03 -2.02 20.52
N VAL A 57 15.81 -3.13 20.66
CA VAL A 57 15.57 -4.37 19.91
C VAL A 57 14.27 -5.02 20.41
N ALA A 58 14.08 -5.18 21.72
CA ALA A 58 12.88 -5.75 22.32
C ALA A 58 11.62 -4.95 21.93
N ALA A 59 11.70 -3.62 21.99
CA ALA A 59 10.58 -2.76 21.59
C ALA A 59 10.19 -2.91 20.10
N ILE A 60 11.10 -3.27 19.21
CA ILE A 60 10.78 -3.59 17.81
C ILE A 60 10.07 -4.94 17.73
N GLU A 61 10.53 -5.95 18.44
CA GLU A 61 9.93 -7.29 18.47
C GLU A 61 8.49 -7.21 18.98
N ASP A 62 8.25 -6.50 20.08
CA ASP A 62 6.91 -6.25 20.63
C ASP A 62 5.98 -5.55 19.64
N ALA A 63 6.52 -4.54 18.94
CA ALA A 63 5.73 -3.81 17.94
C ALA A 63 5.40 -4.68 16.72
N VAL A 64 6.30 -5.53 16.27
CA VAL A 64 6.08 -6.49 15.17
C VAL A 64 5.04 -7.53 15.59
N GLU A 65 5.16 -8.08 16.79
CA GLU A 65 4.21 -9.07 17.32
C GLU A 65 2.81 -8.46 17.49
N ARG A 66 2.72 -7.24 17.98
CA ARG A 66 1.45 -6.49 18.06
C ARG A 66 0.84 -6.29 16.68
N GLN A 67 1.64 -5.93 15.68
CA GLN A 67 1.17 -5.78 14.30
C GLN A 67 0.61 -7.10 13.77
N ARG A 68 1.35 -8.21 13.92
CA ARG A 68 0.94 -9.55 13.50
C ARG A 68 -0.40 -9.94 14.13
N ARG A 69 -0.53 -9.79 15.43
CA ARG A 69 -1.75 -10.12 16.18
C ARG A 69 -2.97 -9.32 15.69
N LEU A 70 -2.80 -8.03 15.42
CA LEU A 70 -3.87 -7.19 14.86
C LEU A 70 -4.26 -7.60 13.44
N GLU A 71 -3.28 -7.99 12.61
CA GLU A 71 -3.53 -8.48 11.25
C GLU A 71 -4.30 -9.81 11.28
N GLU A 72 -3.99 -10.71 12.19
CA GLU A 72 -4.70 -11.97 12.40
C GLU A 72 -6.15 -11.74 12.88
N GLN A 73 -6.34 -10.82 13.82
CA GLN A 73 -7.68 -10.42 14.26
C GLN A 73 -8.51 -9.85 13.11
N LEU A 74 -7.93 -8.99 12.27
CA LEU A 74 -8.60 -8.48 11.08
C LEU A 74 -8.95 -9.62 10.11
N ALA A 75 -8.03 -10.56 9.89
CA ALA A 75 -8.27 -11.70 9.01
C ALA A 75 -9.41 -12.59 9.50
N SER A 76 -9.62 -12.71 10.81
CA SER A 76 -10.74 -13.45 11.41
C SER A 76 -12.08 -12.69 11.37
N LEU A 77 -12.05 -11.36 11.37
CA LEU A 77 -13.25 -10.51 11.36
C LEU A 77 -13.79 -10.24 9.96
N VAL A 78 -12.90 -10.00 8.99
CA VAL A 78 -13.28 -9.61 7.63
C VAL A 78 -14.25 -10.59 6.95
N PRO A 79 -14.18 -11.91 7.10
CA PRO A 79 -15.16 -12.83 6.52
C PRO A 79 -16.62 -12.60 6.99
N LYS A 80 -16.80 -11.97 8.16
CA LYS A 80 -18.12 -11.65 8.74
C LYS A 80 -18.58 -10.23 8.41
N TRP A 81 -17.76 -9.46 7.71
CA TRP A 81 -18.07 -8.08 7.36
C TRP A 81 -18.86 -8.01 6.04
N SER A 82 -19.85 -7.12 5.97
CA SER A 82 -20.65 -6.90 4.74
C SER A 82 -19.80 -6.58 3.51
N MET A 83 -18.57 -6.06 3.69
CA MET A 83 -17.62 -5.79 2.62
C MET A 83 -16.64 -6.94 2.31
N ALA A 84 -16.83 -8.13 2.89
CA ALA A 84 -15.92 -9.28 2.68
C ALA A 84 -15.71 -9.63 1.21
N SER A 85 -16.78 -9.67 0.43
CA SER A 85 -16.73 -9.93 -1.02
C SER A 85 -15.94 -8.85 -1.76
N ALA A 86 -16.07 -7.59 -1.36
CA ALA A 86 -15.32 -6.48 -1.93
C ALA A 86 -13.82 -6.59 -1.62
N VAL A 87 -13.48 -6.88 -0.37
CA VAL A 87 -12.09 -7.11 0.06
C VAL A 87 -11.46 -8.24 -0.75
N THR A 88 -12.16 -9.36 -0.93
CA THR A 88 -11.68 -10.49 -1.72
C THR A 88 -11.48 -10.11 -3.18
N ALA A 89 -12.44 -9.43 -3.78
CA ALA A 89 -12.37 -9.02 -5.19
C ALA A 89 -11.26 -7.99 -5.47
N TYR A 90 -11.05 -7.03 -4.58
CA TYR A 90 -9.99 -6.03 -4.76
C TYR A 90 -8.58 -6.65 -4.76
N GLN A 91 -8.39 -7.76 -4.06
CA GLN A 91 -7.12 -8.51 -4.05
C GLN A 91 -6.80 -9.19 -5.39
N ALA A 92 -7.72 -9.19 -6.36
CA ALA A 92 -7.44 -9.57 -7.74
C ALA A 92 -6.40 -8.67 -8.39
N MET A 93 -6.30 -7.42 -7.96
CA MET A 93 -5.35 -6.48 -8.52
C MET A 93 -3.95 -6.67 -7.94
N ARG A 94 -2.95 -6.66 -8.81
CA ARG A 94 -1.56 -6.68 -8.40
C ARG A 94 -1.24 -5.50 -7.47
N GLY A 95 -0.50 -5.76 -6.40
CA GLY A 95 -0.13 -4.77 -5.39
C GLY A 95 -1.20 -4.52 -4.33
N VAL A 96 -2.42 -5.02 -4.54
CA VAL A 96 -3.49 -4.94 -3.54
C VAL A 96 -3.40 -6.15 -2.61
N SER A 97 -2.70 -5.99 -1.49
CA SER A 97 -2.65 -6.98 -0.42
C SER A 97 -3.97 -6.98 0.39
N PHE A 98 -4.12 -7.94 1.30
CA PHE A 98 -5.26 -7.99 2.21
C PHE A 98 -5.47 -6.66 2.95
N LEU A 99 -4.42 -6.11 3.58
CA LEU A 99 -4.53 -4.84 4.31
C LEU A 99 -4.85 -3.65 3.40
N VAL A 100 -4.32 -3.62 2.17
CA VAL A 100 -4.67 -2.59 1.19
C VAL A 100 -6.15 -2.67 0.83
N ALA A 101 -6.65 -3.89 0.57
CA ALA A 101 -8.05 -4.12 0.23
C ALA A 101 -8.99 -3.76 1.38
N VAL A 102 -8.67 -4.19 2.61
CA VAL A 102 -9.45 -3.84 3.83
C VAL A 102 -9.47 -2.34 4.05
N THR A 103 -8.29 -1.69 4.00
CA THR A 103 -8.21 -0.24 4.18
C THR A 103 -9.00 0.50 3.11
N PHE A 104 -8.88 0.10 1.84
CA PHE A 104 -9.63 0.71 0.76
C PHE A 104 -11.13 0.52 0.96
N ALA A 105 -11.61 -0.69 1.26
CA ALA A 105 -13.01 -0.97 1.52
C ALA A 105 -13.55 -0.18 2.72
N ALA A 106 -12.80 -0.11 3.82
CA ALA A 106 -13.21 0.62 5.03
C ALA A 106 -13.31 2.14 4.81
N GLU A 107 -12.39 2.72 4.03
CA GLU A 107 -12.34 4.16 3.80
C GLU A 107 -13.31 4.62 2.67
N ILE A 108 -13.60 3.73 1.73
CA ILE A 108 -14.47 4.04 0.58
C ILE A 108 -15.91 3.62 0.83
N GLY A 109 -16.13 2.51 1.54
CA GLY A 109 -17.45 1.89 1.61
C GLY A 109 -17.89 1.36 0.24
N ASP A 110 -19.18 1.50 -0.06
CA ASP A 110 -19.71 1.09 -1.36
C ASP A 110 -19.27 2.02 -2.48
N VAL A 111 -18.51 1.48 -3.44
CA VAL A 111 -18.03 2.24 -4.61
C VAL A 111 -19.16 2.70 -5.53
N ARG A 112 -20.37 2.12 -5.44
CA ARG A 112 -21.54 2.51 -6.24
C ARG A 112 -22.09 3.88 -5.89
N ARG A 113 -21.73 4.44 -4.73
CA ARG A 113 -22.01 5.85 -4.39
C ARG A 113 -21.28 6.85 -5.32
N PHE A 114 -20.33 6.37 -6.11
CA PHE A 114 -19.66 7.17 -7.14
C PHE A 114 -20.19 6.75 -8.52
N ASP A 115 -20.88 7.64 -9.22
CA ASP A 115 -21.43 7.37 -10.55
C ASP A 115 -20.33 7.08 -11.57
N THR A 116 -19.17 7.72 -11.40
CA THR A 116 -18.03 7.59 -12.30
C THR A 116 -16.74 7.36 -11.53
N PRO A 117 -15.76 6.66 -12.14
CA PRO A 117 -14.44 6.49 -11.52
C PRO A 117 -13.70 7.83 -11.30
N ARG A 118 -14.07 8.89 -12.04
CA ARG A 118 -13.51 10.24 -11.85
C ARG A 118 -13.93 10.84 -10.50
N GLN A 119 -15.15 10.62 -10.08
CA GLN A 119 -15.63 11.05 -8.75
C GLN A 119 -14.84 10.38 -7.63
N LEU A 120 -14.58 9.06 -7.74
CA LEU A 120 -13.71 8.34 -6.79
C LEU A 120 -12.28 8.89 -6.79
N MET A 121 -11.70 9.16 -7.97
CA MET A 121 -10.36 9.76 -8.07
C MET A 121 -10.31 11.15 -7.39
N SER A 122 -11.37 11.96 -7.52
CA SER A 122 -11.49 13.25 -6.84
C SER A 122 -11.61 13.10 -5.34
N PHE A 123 -12.46 12.16 -4.88
CA PHE A 123 -12.60 11.83 -3.46
C PHE A 123 -11.28 11.38 -2.82
N LEU A 124 -10.42 10.72 -3.59
CA LEU A 124 -9.07 10.31 -3.17
C LEU A 124 -8.05 11.45 -3.26
N GLY A 125 -8.38 12.59 -3.86
CA GLY A 125 -7.43 13.67 -4.15
C GLY A 125 -6.34 13.28 -5.13
N LEU A 126 -6.62 12.33 -6.03
CA LEU A 126 -5.74 11.87 -7.10
C LEU A 126 -6.02 12.57 -8.43
N VAL A 127 -6.56 13.77 -8.39
CA VAL A 127 -6.80 14.64 -9.55
C VAL A 127 -5.85 15.84 -9.52
N PRO A 128 -5.48 16.39 -10.68
CA PRO A 128 -4.68 17.60 -10.73
C PRO A 128 -5.41 18.75 -10.02
N ALA A 129 -4.67 19.52 -9.24
CA ALA A 129 -5.14 20.79 -8.75
C ALA A 129 -5.09 21.81 -9.88
N GLU A 130 -6.09 22.67 -9.94
CA GLU A 130 -6.19 23.75 -10.90
C GLU A 130 -6.11 25.10 -10.17
N ARG A 131 -5.26 25.98 -10.70
CA ARG A 131 -5.20 27.38 -10.31
C ARG A 131 -5.40 28.19 -11.58
N SER A 132 -6.66 28.41 -11.91
CA SER A 132 -7.05 29.20 -13.09
C SER A 132 -7.44 30.60 -12.66
N THR A 133 -6.97 31.60 -13.42
CA THR A 133 -7.39 33.02 -13.30
C THR A 133 -7.76 33.50 -14.70
N GLY A 134 -9.03 33.86 -14.88
CA GLY A 134 -9.57 34.26 -16.19
C GLY A 134 -9.38 33.13 -17.22
N ASP A 135 -8.87 33.45 -18.40
CA ASP A 135 -8.66 32.49 -19.50
C ASP A 135 -7.43 31.58 -19.33
N THR A 136 -6.61 31.81 -18.29
CA THR A 136 -5.38 31.05 -18.08
C THR A 136 -5.62 29.85 -17.16
N VAL A 137 -5.62 28.63 -17.74
CA VAL A 137 -5.70 27.36 -17.00
C VAL A 137 -4.31 26.89 -16.62
N ARG A 138 -3.98 26.95 -15.32
CA ARG A 138 -2.73 26.37 -14.78
C ARG A 138 -3.04 25.11 -13.95
N ARG A 139 -2.65 23.98 -14.49
CA ARG A 139 -2.69 22.71 -13.74
C ARG A 139 -1.42 22.58 -12.91
N THR A 140 -1.61 22.42 -11.60
CA THR A 140 -0.53 22.17 -10.64
C THR A 140 -0.45 20.67 -10.29
N GLY A 141 0.26 20.30 -9.21
CA GLY A 141 0.32 18.92 -8.73
C GLY A 141 -1.06 18.36 -8.33
N LEU A 142 -1.08 17.25 -7.64
CA LEU A 142 -2.33 16.67 -7.12
C LEU A 142 -2.97 17.59 -6.08
N THR A 143 -4.31 17.61 -6.02
CA THR A 143 -5.05 18.39 -5.02
C THR A 143 -4.72 17.98 -3.60
N LEU A 144 -4.42 16.68 -3.38
CA LEU A 144 -4.21 16.04 -2.08
C LEU A 144 -5.37 16.24 -1.08
N ALA A 145 -6.38 16.99 -1.47
CA ALA A 145 -7.64 17.07 -0.73
C ALA A 145 -8.38 15.72 -0.82
N GLY A 146 -9.04 15.29 0.27
CA GLY A 146 -9.80 14.05 0.30
C GLY A 146 -9.15 12.93 1.13
N ASN A 147 -9.56 11.69 0.91
CA ASN A 147 -9.19 10.57 1.79
C ASN A 147 -7.71 10.21 1.70
N ARG A 148 -6.95 10.64 2.71
CA ARG A 148 -5.50 10.44 2.78
C ARG A 148 -5.12 8.97 2.96
N ARG A 149 -5.90 8.20 3.73
CA ARG A 149 -5.56 6.80 4.04
C ARG A 149 -5.72 5.92 2.82
N ALA A 150 -6.88 5.99 2.15
CA ALA A 150 -7.11 5.25 0.91
C ALA A 150 -6.12 5.65 -0.18
N ARG A 151 -5.83 6.96 -0.35
CA ARG A 151 -4.81 7.43 -1.29
C ARG A 151 -3.44 6.84 -0.98
N ARG A 152 -3.00 6.81 0.27
CA ARG A 152 -1.70 6.27 0.68
C ARG A 152 -1.54 4.82 0.29
N VAL A 153 -2.52 3.96 0.64
CA VAL A 153 -2.41 2.52 0.32
C VAL A 153 -2.42 2.26 -1.17
N LEU A 154 -3.14 3.07 -1.97
CA LEU A 154 -3.10 2.96 -3.43
C LEU A 154 -1.76 3.40 -4.02
N VAL A 155 -1.14 4.45 -3.48
CA VAL A 155 0.21 4.90 -3.89
C VAL A 155 1.24 3.81 -3.56
N GLU A 156 1.16 3.20 -2.39
CA GLU A 156 2.04 2.08 -2.01
C GLU A 156 1.83 0.87 -2.94
N ALA A 157 0.60 0.49 -3.23
CA ALA A 157 0.26 -0.59 -4.15
C ALA A 157 0.74 -0.34 -5.59
N ALA A 158 0.71 0.92 -6.04
CA ALA A 158 1.10 1.34 -7.39
C ALA A 158 2.57 1.05 -7.72
N TRP A 159 3.46 0.95 -6.73
CA TRP A 159 4.87 0.59 -6.94
C TRP A 159 5.06 -0.79 -7.57
N SER A 160 4.11 -1.71 -7.39
CA SER A 160 4.17 -3.05 -7.98
C SER A 160 4.16 -3.05 -9.50
N TYR A 161 3.63 -1.99 -10.13
CA TYR A 161 3.49 -1.88 -11.59
C TYR A 161 4.76 -1.44 -12.32
N ARG A 162 5.86 -1.19 -11.60
CA ARG A 162 7.20 -0.98 -12.18
C ARG A 162 7.75 -2.25 -12.87
N HIS A 163 7.29 -3.41 -12.45
CA HIS A 163 7.68 -4.70 -13.01
C HIS A 163 6.80 -5.09 -14.20
N PRO A 164 7.28 -5.94 -15.13
CA PRO A 164 6.49 -6.46 -16.23
C PRO A 164 5.19 -7.12 -15.79
N ALA A 165 4.17 -7.08 -16.65
CA ALA A 165 2.89 -7.73 -16.39
C ALA A 165 3.08 -9.25 -16.33
N ARG A 166 2.75 -9.85 -15.19
CA ARG A 166 2.76 -11.31 -15.01
C ARG A 166 1.91 -11.68 -13.81
N VAL A 167 1.28 -12.85 -13.85
CA VAL A 167 0.56 -13.42 -12.72
C VAL A 167 1.55 -14.24 -11.89
N SER A 168 1.78 -13.83 -10.64
CA SER A 168 2.57 -14.63 -9.68
C SER A 168 1.70 -15.76 -9.13
N GLU A 169 2.32 -16.79 -8.56
CA GLU A 169 1.60 -17.90 -7.94
C GLU A 169 0.62 -17.42 -6.86
N THR A 170 1.06 -16.52 -5.99
CA THR A 170 0.20 -15.92 -4.96
C THR A 170 -1.02 -15.19 -5.55
N LEU A 171 -0.84 -14.51 -6.69
CA LEU A 171 -1.94 -13.83 -7.36
C LEU A 171 -2.86 -14.84 -8.08
N ARG A 172 -2.32 -15.91 -8.65
CA ARG A 172 -3.08 -16.99 -9.30
C ARG A 172 -4.06 -17.60 -8.32
N VAL A 173 -3.60 -18.01 -7.14
CA VAL A 173 -4.46 -18.59 -6.09
C VAL A 173 -5.61 -17.64 -5.72
N ARG A 174 -5.34 -16.33 -5.60
CA ARG A 174 -6.40 -15.35 -5.30
C ARG A 174 -7.41 -15.20 -6.42
N LEU A 175 -6.99 -15.36 -7.67
CA LEU A 175 -7.84 -15.22 -8.84
C LEU A 175 -8.75 -16.44 -9.06
N GLU A 176 -8.36 -17.65 -8.64
CA GLU A 176 -9.08 -18.89 -8.89
C GLU A 176 -10.53 -18.86 -8.36
N ALA A 177 -10.74 -18.29 -7.18
CA ALA A 177 -12.06 -18.19 -6.55
C ALA A 177 -12.93 -17.03 -7.07
N LEU A 178 -12.41 -16.20 -8.00
CA LEU A 178 -13.10 -15.00 -8.44
C LEU A 178 -13.81 -15.18 -9.79
N PRO A 179 -14.96 -14.50 -10.01
CA PRO A 179 -15.66 -14.49 -11.29
C PRO A 179 -14.76 -14.05 -12.44
N LYS A 180 -15.01 -14.59 -13.64
CA LYS A 180 -14.25 -14.28 -14.85
C LYS A 180 -14.21 -12.77 -15.13
N ALA A 181 -15.33 -12.06 -14.96
CA ALA A 181 -15.40 -10.61 -15.18
C ALA A 181 -14.38 -9.82 -14.32
N ILE A 182 -14.21 -10.18 -13.04
CA ILE A 182 -13.25 -9.56 -12.14
C ILE A 182 -11.82 -9.90 -12.56
N ARG A 183 -11.55 -11.15 -12.92
CA ARG A 183 -10.23 -11.58 -13.41
C ARG A 183 -9.81 -10.84 -14.68
N ASP A 184 -10.73 -10.67 -15.61
CA ASP A 184 -10.50 -9.96 -16.87
C ASP A 184 -10.20 -8.47 -16.63
N ILE A 185 -10.93 -7.81 -15.71
CA ILE A 185 -10.65 -6.43 -15.30
C ILE A 185 -9.27 -6.33 -14.66
N ALA A 186 -8.92 -7.24 -13.76
CA ALA A 186 -7.64 -7.25 -13.07
C ALA A 186 -6.46 -7.46 -14.03
N TRP A 187 -6.60 -8.36 -15.01
CA TRP A 187 -5.58 -8.57 -16.03
C TRP A 187 -5.43 -7.35 -16.95
N LYS A 188 -6.55 -6.79 -17.43
CA LYS A 188 -6.56 -5.56 -18.22
C LYS A 188 -5.87 -4.41 -17.48
N ALA A 189 -6.16 -4.28 -16.17
CA ALA A 189 -5.50 -3.30 -15.30
C ALA A 189 -3.99 -3.52 -15.28
N GLN A 190 -3.54 -4.76 -15.07
CA GLN A 190 -2.13 -5.08 -14.97
C GLN A 190 -1.36 -4.75 -16.26
N VAL A 191 -1.88 -5.18 -17.42
CA VAL A 191 -1.26 -4.88 -18.72
C VAL A 191 -1.19 -3.36 -18.95
N ARG A 192 -2.31 -2.67 -18.73
CA ARG A 192 -2.40 -1.22 -18.96
C ARG A 192 -1.47 -0.43 -18.04
N LEU A 193 -1.48 -0.74 -16.73
CA LEU A 193 -0.72 0.03 -15.74
C LEU A 193 0.79 -0.21 -15.86
N CYS A 194 1.23 -1.44 -16.13
CA CYS A 194 2.63 -1.73 -16.43
C CYS A 194 3.09 -1.03 -17.72
N GLY A 195 2.27 -1.03 -18.77
CA GLY A 195 2.55 -0.30 -20.01
C GLY A 195 2.63 1.21 -19.81
N ARG A 196 1.70 1.76 -18.99
CA ARG A 196 1.72 3.19 -18.64
C ARG A 196 2.95 3.56 -17.83
N TYR A 197 3.34 2.75 -16.85
CA TYR A 197 4.55 2.97 -16.08
C TYR A 197 5.77 3.08 -17.00
N ARG A 198 5.98 2.08 -17.87
CA ARG A 198 7.12 2.05 -18.82
C ARG A 198 7.14 3.29 -19.72
N ARG A 199 5.97 3.67 -20.27
CA ARG A 199 5.87 4.85 -21.16
C ARG A 199 6.22 6.15 -20.43
N LEU A 200 5.72 6.36 -19.21
CA LEU A 200 6.01 7.56 -18.42
C LEU A 200 7.47 7.60 -17.98
N ASN A 201 8.05 6.44 -17.63
CA ASN A 201 9.46 6.31 -17.27
C ASN A 201 10.37 6.60 -18.45
N ALA A 202 10.08 6.06 -19.64
CA ALA A 202 10.79 6.35 -20.86
C ALA A 202 10.70 7.83 -21.29
N ALA A 203 9.59 8.50 -20.97
CA ALA A 203 9.41 9.94 -21.15
C ALA A 203 10.11 10.80 -20.08
N GLY A 204 10.97 10.22 -19.24
CA GLY A 204 11.75 10.94 -18.22
C GLY A 204 10.93 11.57 -17.10
N LYS A 205 9.69 11.13 -16.85
CA LYS A 205 8.87 11.67 -15.75
C LYS A 205 9.43 11.28 -14.40
N LYS A 206 9.40 12.20 -13.42
CA LYS A 206 9.83 11.93 -12.06
C LYS A 206 9.01 10.79 -11.43
N LEU A 207 9.65 9.89 -10.72
CA LEU A 207 9.06 8.68 -10.17
C LEU A 207 7.79 8.92 -9.31
N PRO A 208 7.72 9.93 -8.42
CA PRO A 208 6.48 10.22 -7.69
C PRO A 208 5.30 10.57 -8.61
N VAL A 209 5.56 11.25 -9.74
CA VAL A 209 4.53 11.60 -10.73
C VAL A 209 4.02 10.33 -11.43
N ILE A 210 4.92 9.42 -11.78
CA ILE A 210 4.56 8.13 -12.38
C ILE A 210 3.67 7.34 -11.44
N ILE A 211 4.10 7.16 -10.19
CA ILE A 211 3.37 6.38 -9.19
C ILE A 211 2.00 6.99 -8.90
N ALA A 212 1.91 8.31 -8.79
CA ALA A 212 0.62 8.99 -8.63
C ALA A 212 -0.33 8.77 -9.83
N ALA A 213 0.19 8.79 -11.05
CA ALA A 213 -0.59 8.50 -12.25
C ALA A 213 -1.07 7.04 -12.30
N ILE A 214 -0.27 6.08 -11.83
CA ILE A 214 -0.65 4.68 -11.71
C ILE A 214 -1.72 4.52 -10.62
N ALA A 215 -1.52 5.08 -9.42
CA ALA A 215 -2.49 5.02 -8.33
C ALA A 215 -3.86 5.60 -8.72
N ARG A 216 -3.86 6.70 -9.49
CA ARG A 216 -5.09 7.27 -10.03
C ARG A 216 -5.84 6.29 -10.92
N GLU A 217 -5.18 5.63 -11.86
CA GLU A 217 -5.83 4.65 -12.73
C GLU A 217 -6.22 3.37 -11.97
N MET A 218 -5.44 2.95 -10.96
CA MET A 218 -5.82 1.85 -10.07
C MET A 218 -7.19 2.09 -9.42
N ALA A 219 -7.46 3.32 -8.97
CA ALA A 219 -8.77 3.68 -8.40
C ALA A 219 -9.92 3.41 -9.38
N ALA A 220 -9.73 3.66 -10.68
CA ALA A 220 -10.75 3.35 -11.69
C ALA A 220 -10.99 1.84 -11.85
N PHE A 221 -9.93 1.04 -11.81
CA PHE A 221 -10.06 -0.41 -11.92
C PHE A 221 -10.68 -1.02 -10.66
N LEU A 222 -10.34 -0.52 -9.46
CA LEU A 222 -10.98 -0.93 -8.21
C LEU A 222 -12.47 -0.53 -8.20
N TRP A 223 -12.81 0.65 -8.70
CA TRP A 223 -14.20 1.04 -8.91
C TRP A 223 -14.93 0.07 -9.86
N ALA A 224 -14.31 -0.28 -10.99
CA ALA A 224 -14.89 -1.22 -11.94
C ALA A 224 -15.08 -2.62 -11.34
N ILE A 225 -14.12 -3.11 -10.55
CA ILE A 225 -14.22 -4.39 -9.82
C ILE A 225 -15.36 -4.32 -8.79
N GLY A 226 -15.41 -3.26 -7.97
CA GLY A 226 -16.44 -3.13 -6.94
C GLY A 226 -17.85 -3.10 -7.49
N ARG A 227 -18.05 -2.57 -8.70
CA ARG A 227 -19.35 -2.60 -9.39
C ARG A 227 -19.78 -3.98 -9.89
N GLN A 228 -18.87 -4.94 -9.98
CA GLN A 228 -19.19 -6.34 -10.32
C GLN A 228 -19.65 -7.15 -9.09
N ILE A 229 -19.57 -6.57 -7.90
CA ILE A 229 -19.91 -7.28 -6.66
C ILE A 229 -21.38 -7.03 -6.36
N THR A 230 -22.14 -8.10 -6.22
CA THR A 230 -23.51 -8.01 -5.69
C THR A 230 -23.43 -7.58 -4.22
N PRO A 231 -24.21 -6.58 -3.76
CA PRO A 231 -24.28 -6.30 -2.35
C PRO A 231 -24.68 -7.53 -1.58
N ALA A 232 -24.07 -7.76 -0.42
CA ALA A 232 -24.73 -8.61 0.56
C ALA A 232 -26.08 -7.94 0.89
N ALA A 233 -27.18 -8.67 0.77
CA ALA A 233 -28.44 -8.18 1.26
C ALA A 233 -28.25 -7.81 2.74
N ASP A 234 -28.62 -6.59 3.10
CA ASP A 234 -28.68 -6.18 4.51
C ASP A 234 -29.63 -7.14 5.21
N ILE A 235 -29.07 -7.98 6.09
CA ILE A 235 -29.82 -8.83 7.01
C ILE A 235 -30.15 -8.01 8.24
#